data_f3b38e161f27c6e3f1612980216f35af
#
_entry.id   f3b38e161f27c6e3f1612980216f35af
#
_cell.length_a   1.000
_cell.length_b   1.000
_cell.length_c   1.000
_cell.angle_alpha   90.00
_cell.angle_beta   90.00
_cell.angle_gamma   90.00
#
_symmetry.space_group_name_H-M   'P 1'
#
loop_
_entity.id
_entity.type
_entity.pdbx_description
1 polymer ?
#
loop_
_entity_poly.entity_id
_entity_poly.type
_entity_poly.pdbx_seq_one_letter_code
_entity_poly.pdbx_strand_id
1 'polypeptide(L)' 'MENLDILERKILGLLELVSTLRKNNEELAIKFKEKEEEVHGLKQEMEYQQQHKK' A
#
# COMPACT_ATOMS: atom_id res chain seq x y z
N MET A 1 -20.15 17.71 -29.82
CA MET A 1 -19.71 16.63 -30.72
C MET A 1 -19.57 15.35 -29.94
N GLU A 2 -20.20 14.29 -30.40
CA GLU A 2 -20.26 13.01 -29.70
C GLU A 2 -18.89 12.40 -29.46
N ASN A 3 -17.99 12.52 -30.43
CA ASN A 3 -16.65 11.92 -30.33
C ASN A 3 -15.80 12.55 -29.24
N LEU A 4 -15.92 13.87 -29.07
CA LEU A 4 -15.21 14.58 -28.01
C LEU A 4 -15.77 14.26 -26.63
N ASP A 5 -17.09 14.09 -26.53
CA ASP A 5 -17.73 13.72 -25.28
C ASP A 5 -17.29 12.31 -24.82
N ILE A 6 -17.22 11.38 -25.76
CA ILE A 6 -16.76 10.01 -25.48
C ILE A 6 -15.30 10.04 -25.01
N LEU A 7 -14.47 10.79 -25.70
CA LEU A 7 -13.06 10.90 -25.35
C LEU A 7 -12.87 11.54 -23.97
N GLU A 8 -13.61 12.61 -23.68
CA GLU A 8 -13.61 13.25 -22.38
C GLU A 8 -13.96 12.28 -21.26
N ARG A 9 -15.01 11.49 -21.43
CA ARG A 9 -15.43 10.50 -20.45
C ARG A 9 -14.36 9.45 -20.22
N LYS A 10 -13.69 9.00 -21.28
CA LYS A 10 -12.61 8.03 -21.15
C LYS A 10 -11.43 8.61 -20.39
N ILE A 11 -11.10 9.86 -20.67
CA ILE A 11 -10.00 10.54 -19.96
C ILE A 11 -10.34 10.68 -18.48
N LEU A 12 -11.56 11.10 -18.15
CA LEU A 12 -12.00 11.23 -16.76
C LEU A 12 -11.96 9.88 -16.05
N GLY A 13 -12.41 8.82 -16.73
CA GLY A 13 -12.35 7.47 -16.19
C GLY A 13 -10.94 7.01 -15.91
N LEU A 14 -10.00 7.32 -16.81
CA LEU A 14 -8.58 6.99 -16.61
C LEU A 14 -7.99 7.77 -15.43
N LEU A 15 -8.34 9.03 -15.30
CA LEU A 15 -7.88 9.85 -14.18
C LEU A 15 -8.39 9.31 -12.84
N GLU A 16 -9.64 8.89 -12.79
CA GLU A 16 -10.20 8.25 -11.61
C GLU A 16 -9.47 6.96 -11.28
N LEU A 17 -9.17 6.16 -12.29
CA LEU A 17 -8.45 4.91 -12.11
C LEU A 17 -7.05 5.16 -11.55
N VAL A 18 -6.34 6.14 -12.11
CA VAL A 18 -5.01 6.51 -11.61
C VAL A 18 -5.08 6.97 -10.17
N SER A 19 -6.07 7.78 -9.83
CA SER A 19 -6.27 8.26 -8.46
C SER A 19 -6.50 7.10 -7.50
N THR A 20 -7.35 6.15 -7.89
CA THR A 20 -7.64 4.96 -7.08
C THR A 20 -6.40 4.10 -6.90
N LEU A 21 -5.63 3.89 -7.97
CA LEU A 21 -4.40 3.10 -7.91
C LEU A 21 -3.37 3.74 -6.99
N ARG A 22 -3.22 5.06 -7.05
CA ARG A 22 -2.31 5.79 -6.16
C ARG A 22 -2.70 5.62 -4.70
N LYS A 23 -3.98 5.76 -4.42
CA LYS A 23 -4.50 5.59 -3.08
C LYS A 23 -4.24 4.18 -2.57
N ASN A 24 -4.53 3.17 -3.41
CA ASN A 24 -4.29 1.78 -3.05
C ASN A 24 -2.81 1.52 -2.80
N ASN A 25 -1.93 2.09 -3.63
CA ASN A 25 -0.49 1.94 -3.46
C ASN A 25 -0.01 2.57 -2.16
N GLU A 26 -0.52 3.73 -1.80
CA GLU A 26 -0.18 4.39 -0.55
C GLU A 26 -0.63 3.54 0.64
N GLU A 27 -1.84 3.01 0.59
CA GLU A 27 -2.36 2.14 1.64
C GLU A 27 -1.51 0.88 1.80
N LEU A 28 -1.13 0.27 0.67
CA LEU A 28 -0.26 -0.90 0.68
C LEU A 28 1.11 -0.59 1.26
N ALA A 29 1.68 0.55 0.92
CA ALA A 29 2.97 0.97 1.46
C ALA A 29 2.91 1.13 2.97
N ILE A 30 1.84 1.73 3.48
CA ILE A 30 1.64 1.89 4.92
C ILE A 30 1.50 0.53 5.60
N LYS A 31 0.69 -0.34 5.05
CA LYS A 31 0.49 -1.69 5.60
C LYS A 31 1.78 -2.50 5.60
N PHE A 32 2.56 -2.38 4.53
CA PHE A 32 3.83 -3.07 4.42
C PHE A 32 4.79 -2.60 5.50
N LYS A 33 4.87 -1.29 5.70
CA LYS A 33 5.72 -0.71 6.73
C LYS A 33 5.30 -1.15 8.13
N GLU A 34 4.00 -1.18 8.41
CA GLU A 34 3.48 -1.66 9.68
C GLU A 34 3.85 -3.11 9.92
N LYS A 35 3.76 -3.94 8.88
CA LYS A 35 4.13 -5.35 8.98
C LYS A 35 5.63 -5.54 9.17
N GLU A 36 6.44 -4.72 8.53
CA GLU A 36 7.89 -4.77 8.73
C GLU A 36 8.26 -4.44 10.18
N GLU A 37 7.63 -3.43 10.74
CA GLU A 37 7.85 -3.04 12.14
C GLU A 37 7.41 -4.15 13.10
N GLU A 38 6.27 -4.78 12.80
CA GLU A 38 5.76 -5.89 13.58
C GLU A 38 6.72 -7.07 13.55
N VAL A 39 7.20 -7.43 12.37
CA VAL A 39 8.16 -8.53 12.20
C VAL A 39 9.46 -8.21 12.92
N HIS A 40 9.94 -6.98 12.80
CA HIS A 40 11.16 -6.55 13.47
C HIS A 40 11.04 -6.66 14.99
N GLY A 41 9.91 -6.22 15.53
CA GLY A 41 9.62 -6.34 16.96
C GLY A 41 9.58 -7.79 17.42
N LEU A 42 8.95 -8.67 16.64
CA LEU A 42 8.89 -10.09 16.95
C LEU A 42 10.27 -10.74 16.93
N LYS A 43 11.11 -10.35 15.99
CA LYS A 43 12.49 -10.85 15.92
C LYS A 43 13.28 -10.44 17.15
N GLN A 44 13.16 -9.19 17.56
CA GLN A 44 13.85 -8.69 18.75
C GLN A 44 13.38 -9.44 19.99
N GLU A 45 12.10 -9.68 20.11
CA GLU A 45 11.54 -10.43 21.21
C GLU A 45 12.05 -11.87 21.25
N MET A 46 12.10 -12.51 20.08
CA MET A 46 12.64 -13.87 19.98
C MET A 46 14.11 -13.92 20.37
N GLU A 47 14.90 -12.97 19.90
CA GLU A 47 16.34 -12.90 20.25
C GLU A 47 16.51 -12.70 21.76
N TYR A 48 15.71 -11.83 22.35
CA TYR A 48 15.73 -11.60 23.79
C TYR A 48 15.42 -12.88 24.56
N GLN A 49 14.39 -13.61 24.16
CA GLN A 49 14.00 -14.85 24.80
C GLN A 49 15.08 -15.92 24.66
N GLN A 50 15.73 -16.03 23.51
CA GLN A 50 16.80 -16.98 23.29
C GLN A 50 18.01 -16.68 24.16
N GLN A 51 18.36 -15.41 24.32
CA GLN A 51 19.49 -15.00 25.16
C GLN A 51 19.25 -15.28 26.64
N HIS A 52 18.01 -15.17 27.10
CA HIS A 52 17.64 -15.38 28.50
C HIS A 52 17.21 -16.78 28.84
N LYS A 53 17.12 -17.62 27.84
CA LYS A 53 16.72 -19.02 28.01
C LYS A 53 17.97 -19.87 28.23
N LYS A 54 18.31 -20.06 29.45
CA LYS A 54 19.40 -20.98 29.82
C LYS A 54 18.88 -22.17 30.57
#